data_c260d90cc269955e639b2cf689b11e1b
#
_entry.id   c260d90cc269955e639b2cf689b11e1b
#
_cell.length_a   1.000
_cell.length_b   1.000
_cell.length_c   1.000
_cell.angle_alpha   90.00
_cell.angle_beta   90.00
_cell.angle_gamma   90.00
#
_symmetry.space_group_name_H-M   'P 1'
#
loop_
_entity.id
_entity.type
_entity.pdbx_description
1 polymer ?
#
loop_
_entity_poly.entity_id
_entity_poly.type
_entity_poly.pdbx_seq_one_letter_code
_entity_poly.pdbx_strand_id
1 'polypeptide(L)'
;MITLLTDFGTADYFVPAVKGVILSLNPQTTIIDITHEIPAQDIQAGAFTLGACYHNFPAGTIHLAVIDPGVGSERRPIIVATGKYFFVGPDNGIFSYVYHLEKAVRVFQVSETELFRHNSSSTFHGRDVFAPLAAWLSKGLTPENFGAEINDYIRFDLPRPQISAGKISGEIIHCKINFTCVPRVKPNFFAAESCHNATSQ
;
A
#
# COMPACT_ATOMS: atom_id res chain seq x y z
N MET A 1 5.44 -14.32 5.24
CA MET A 1 5.27 -13.07 6.04
C MET A 1 4.28 -12.15 5.34
N ILE A 2 3.40 -11.49 6.10
CA ILE A 2 2.43 -10.51 5.58
C ILE A 2 2.63 -9.20 6.34
N THR A 3 2.68 -8.06 5.64
CA THR A 3 2.62 -6.74 6.29
C THR A 3 1.27 -6.09 6.09
N LEU A 4 0.82 -5.28 7.04
CA LEU A 4 -0.45 -4.56 6.98
C LEU A 4 -0.24 -3.05 6.98
N LEU A 5 -0.89 -2.35 6.06
CA LEU A 5 -0.97 -0.91 5.98
C LEU A 5 -2.41 -0.52 5.69
N THR A 6 -3.03 0.27 6.58
CA THR A 6 -4.43 0.68 6.44
C THR A 6 -4.67 2.08 7.00
N ASP A 7 -5.86 2.61 6.78
CA ASP A 7 -6.42 3.82 7.41
C ASP A 7 -7.50 3.50 8.45
N PHE A 8 -7.50 2.26 8.99
CA PHE A 8 -8.55 1.79 9.90
C PHE A 8 -8.42 2.33 11.33
N GLY A 9 -7.27 2.91 11.67
CA GLY A 9 -6.93 3.22 13.06
C GLY A 9 -6.68 1.96 13.90
N THR A 10 -6.40 2.17 15.18
CA THR A 10 -6.12 1.10 16.14
C THR A 10 -7.15 0.99 17.26
N ALA A 11 -8.13 1.90 17.27
CA ALA A 11 -9.13 1.98 18.34
C ALA A 11 -10.30 0.99 18.18
N ASP A 12 -10.47 0.38 16.99
CA ASP A 12 -11.62 -0.46 16.68
C ASP A 12 -11.19 -1.90 16.30
N TYR A 13 -12.16 -2.78 16.07
CA TYR A 13 -11.98 -4.20 15.78
C TYR A 13 -11.52 -4.51 14.33
N PHE A 14 -11.43 -3.55 13.45
CA PHE A 14 -11.16 -3.79 12.02
C PHE A 14 -9.81 -4.49 11.79
N VAL A 15 -8.75 -4.01 12.40
CA VAL A 15 -7.41 -4.61 12.25
C VAL A 15 -7.34 -6.02 12.85
N PRO A 16 -7.79 -6.26 14.10
CA PRO A 16 -7.87 -7.61 14.64
C PRO A 16 -8.70 -8.58 13.77
N ALA A 17 -9.79 -8.13 13.17
CA ALA A 17 -10.63 -8.97 12.31
C ALA A 17 -9.89 -9.39 11.03
N VAL A 18 -9.13 -8.48 10.39
CA VAL A 18 -8.27 -8.80 9.25
C VAL A 18 -7.22 -9.83 9.64
N LYS A 19 -6.52 -9.62 10.75
CA LYS A 19 -5.51 -10.56 11.27
C LYS A 19 -6.11 -11.92 11.60
N GLY A 20 -7.28 -11.94 12.21
CA GLY A 20 -8.01 -13.18 12.54
C GLY A 20 -8.31 -14.02 11.30
N VAL A 21 -8.73 -13.39 10.20
CA VAL A 21 -8.95 -14.09 8.92
C VAL A 21 -7.65 -14.64 8.36
N ILE A 22 -6.59 -13.84 8.33
CA ILE A 22 -5.28 -14.31 7.85
C ILE A 22 -4.82 -15.54 8.65
N LEU A 23 -4.85 -15.46 9.97
CA LEU A 23 -4.40 -16.53 10.86
C LEU A 23 -5.31 -17.77 10.82
N SER A 24 -6.60 -17.61 10.54
CA SER A 24 -7.50 -18.76 10.35
C SER A 24 -7.16 -19.57 9.11
N LEU A 25 -6.62 -18.94 8.06
CA LEU A 25 -6.21 -19.58 6.81
C LEU A 25 -4.75 -20.05 6.85
N ASN A 26 -3.85 -19.27 7.45
CA ASN A 26 -2.44 -19.60 7.63
C ASN A 26 -1.94 -19.25 9.03
N PRO A 27 -2.10 -20.13 10.03
CA PRO A 27 -1.70 -19.89 11.42
C PRO A 27 -0.19 -19.69 11.60
N GLN A 28 0.63 -20.13 10.64
CA GLN A 28 2.08 -20.07 10.72
C GLN A 28 2.66 -18.78 10.13
N THR A 29 1.84 -17.92 9.53
CA THR A 29 2.34 -16.70 8.92
C THR A 29 2.66 -15.63 9.97
N THR A 30 3.79 -14.95 9.79
CA THR A 30 4.11 -13.76 10.59
C THR A 30 3.38 -12.56 10.00
N ILE A 31 2.69 -11.79 10.85
CA ILE A 31 2.02 -10.56 10.48
C ILE A 31 2.74 -9.38 11.15
N ILE A 32 3.08 -8.35 10.37
CA ILE A 32 3.74 -7.13 10.85
C ILE A 32 2.92 -5.92 10.40
N ASP A 33 2.58 -5.05 11.33
CA ASP A 33 1.92 -3.79 11.00
C ASP A 33 2.95 -2.76 10.54
N ILE A 34 2.75 -2.20 9.35
CA ILE A 34 3.47 -1.00 8.93
C ILE A 34 2.87 0.20 9.68
N THR A 35 1.58 0.43 9.47
CA THR A 35 0.77 1.38 10.24
C THR A 35 -0.71 1.20 9.92
N HIS A 36 -1.57 1.62 10.84
CA HIS A 36 -3.02 1.72 10.65
C HIS A 36 -3.51 3.17 10.77
N GLU A 37 -2.57 4.12 10.94
CA GLU A 37 -2.82 5.54 11.18
C GLU A 37 -2.59 6.38 9.92
N ILE A 38 -2.80 5.84 8.73
CA ILE A 38 -2.88 6.65 7.52
C ILE A 38 -4.12 7.54 7.64
N PRO A 39 -4.04 8.84 7.31
CA PRO A 39 -5.23 9.69 7.31
C PRO A 39 -6.35 9.06 6.50
N ALA A 40 -7.58 9.11 7.01
CA ALA A 40 -8.72 8.42 6.40
C ALA A 40 -8.85 8.77 4.90
N GLN A 41 -8.93 7.74 4.07
CA GLN A 41 -9.08 7.84 2.62
C GLN A 41 -7.90 8.50 1.87
N ASP A 42 -6.77 8.79 2.52
CA ASP A 42 -5.59 9.37 1.88
C ASP A 42 -4.74 8.30 1.20
N ILE A 43 -5.14 7.97 -0.04
CA ILE A 43 -4.43 6.99 -0.87
C ILE A 43 -2.98 7.43 -1.13
N GLN A 44 -2.72 8.73 -1.30
CA GLN A 44 -1.37 9.24 -1.59
C GLN A 44 -0.44 9.08 -0.40
N ALA A 45 -0.89 9.39 0.81
CA ALA A 45 -0.13 9.16 2.04
C ALA A 45 0.17 7.66 2.24
N GLY A 46 -0.82 6.79 1.98
CA GLY A 46 -0.64 5.34 2.05
C GLY A 46 0.38 4.83 1.02
N ALA A 47 0.26 5.27 -0.23
CA ALA A 47 1.17 4.90 -1.31
C ALA A 47 2.62 5.34 -1.01
N PHE A 48 2.80 6.57 -0.50
CA PHE A 48 4.10 7.06 -0.06
C PHE A 48 4.67 6.22 1.07
N THR A 49 3.89 5.97 2.12
CA THR A 49 4.31 5.19 3.29
C THR A 49 4.74 3.78 2.89
N LEU A 50 3.95 3.10 2.06
CA LEU A 50 4.31 1.79 1.52
C LEU A 50 5.60 1.86 0.71
N GLY A 51 5.69 2.78 -0.24
CA GLY A 51 6.86 2.98 -1.11
C GLY A 51 8.15 3.27 -0.34
N ALA A 52 8.05 3.94 0.81
CA ALA A 52 9.18 4.28 1.65
C ALA A 52 9.75 3.09 2.45
N CYS A 53 8.97 2.01 2.68
CA CYS A 53 9.37 0.97 3.62
C CYS A 53 9.34 -0.46 3.09
N TYR A 54 8.56 -0.80 2.04
CA TYR A 54 8.36 -2.20 1.62
C TYR A 54 9.67 -2.95 1.33
N HIS A 55 10.65 -2.27 0.77
CA HIS A 55 11.95 -2.84 0.39
C HIS A 55 12.85 -3.23 1.58
N ASN A 56 12.48 -2.85 2.82
CA ASN A 56 13.18 -3.25 4.03
C ASN A 56 12.76 -4.65 4.52
N PHE A 57 11.73 -5.23 3.93
CA PHE A 57 11.24 -6.56 4.30
C PHE A 57 11.92 -7.65 3.46
N PRO A 58 11.99 -8.90 3.97
CA PRO A 58 12.54 -10.03 3.24
C PRO A 58 11.82 -10.28 1.91
N ALA A 59 12.55 -10.81 0.93
CA ALA A 59 11.93 -11.28 -0.32
C ALA A 59 10.85 -12.34 -0.02
N GLY A 60 9.79 -12.36 -0.82
CA GLY A 60 8.60 -13.19 -0.61
C GLY A 60 7.57 -12.59 0.35
N THR A 61 7.83 -11.38 0.90
CA THR A 61 6.84 -10.69 1.72
C THR A 61 5.64 -10.26 0.89
N ILE A 62 4.45 -10.42 1.48
CA ILE A 62 3.17 -9.98 0.92
C ILE A 62 2.75 -8.70 1.67
N HIS A 63 2.64 -7.61 0.94
CA HIS A 63 2.24 -6.32 1.47
C HIS A 63 0.75 -6.10 1.24
N LEU A 64 -0.06 -6.21 2.30
CA LEU A 64 -1.49 -5.93 2.27
C LEU A 64 -1.70 -4.45 2.60
N ALA A 65 -2.12 -3.66 1.60
CA ALA A 65 -2.37 -2.23 1.75
C ALA A 65 -3.82 -1.90 1.40
N VAL A 66 -4.58 -1.43 2.39
CA VAL A 66 -6.02 -1.14 2.25
C VAL A 66 -6.32 0.26 2.75
N ILE A 67 -6.29 1.23 1.84
CA ILE A 67 -6.90 2.56 1.95
C ILE A 67 -7.91 2.61 0.81
N ASP A 68 -9.21 2.47 1.11
CA ASP A 68 -10.20 2.11 0.13
C ASP A 68 -11.49 2.94 0.22
N PRO A 69 -11.45 4.21 -0.20
CA PRO A 69 -12.65 5.04 -0.25
C PRO A 69 -13.72 4.52 -1.23
N GLY A 70 -13.32 3.62 -2.14
CA GLY A 70 -14.20 2.97 -3.13
C GLY A 70 -14.72 1.60 -2.71
N VAL A 71 -14.65 1.23 -1.43
CA VAL A 71 -15.18 -0.05 -0.95
C VAL A 71 -16.64 -0.24 -1.36
N GLY A 72 -16.98 -1.42 -1.90
CA GLY A 72 -18.35 -1.71 -2.37
C GLY A 72 -18.70 -1.13 -3.76
N SER A 73 -17.80 -0.41 -4.41
CA SER A 73 -17.97 0.06 -5.81
C SER A 73 -17.40 -0.94 -6.82
N GLU A 74 -17.41 -0.56 -8.10
CA GLU A 74 -16.83 -1.34 -9.22
C GLU A 74 -15.28 -1.38 -9.22
N ARG A 75 -14.61 -0.79 -8.21
CA ARG A 75 -13.14 -0.84 -8.14
C ARG A 75 -12.64 -2.27 -8.00
N ARG A 76 -11.63 -2.63 -8.75
CA ARG A 76 -11.06 -3.99 -8.81
C ARG A 76 -10.20 -4.28 -7.59
N PRO A 77 -10.28 -5.48 -6.98
CA PRO A 77 -9.21 -6.00 -6.14
C PRO A 77 -8.07 -6.47 -7.04
N ILE A 78 -6.83 -6.16 -6.67
CA ILE A 78 -5.65 -6.53 -7.46
C ILE A 78 -4.56 -7.16 -6.62
N ILE A 79 -3.76 -7.98 -7.30
CA ILE A 79 -2.46 -8.47 -6.82
C ILE A 79 -1.39 -7.90 -7.74
N VAL A 80 -0.37 -7.27 -7.14
CA VAL A 80 0.82 -6.81 -7.86
C VAL A 80 1.97 -7.72 -7.50
N ALA A 81 2.60 -8.32 -8.51
CA ALA A 81 3.76 -9.18 -8.37
C ALA A 81 4.99 -8.49 -8.93
N THR A 82 6.08 -8.49 -8.15
CA THR A 82 7.40 -8.04 -8.56
C THR A 82 8.39 -9.19 -8.48
N GLY A 83 9.65 -8.95 -8.82
CA GLY A 83 10.68 -9.99 -8.69
C GLY A 83 10.94 -10.47 -7.25
N LYS A 84 10.47 -9.73 -6.25
CA LYS A 84 10.76 -10.03 -4.83
C LYS A 84 9.53 -10.02 -3.92
N TYR A 85 8.47 -9.32 -4.28
CA TYR A 85 7.34 -9.02 -3.38
C TYR A 85 6.00 -9.21 -4.05
N PHE A 86 4.97 -9.42 -3.23
CA PHE A 86 3.58 -9.34 -3.64
C PHE A 86 2.90 -8.19 -2.90
N PHE A 87 1.97 -7.52 -3.58
CA PHE A 87 1.14 -6.48 -2.98
C PHE A 87 -0.32 -6.79 -3.26
N VAL A 88 -1.16 -6.64 -2.25
CA VAL A 88 -2.59 -6.94 -2.30
C VAL A 88 -3.37 -5.72 -1.84
N GLY A 89 -4.34 -5.29 -2.63
CA GLY A 89 -5.17 -4.13 -2.29
C GLY A 89 -6.11 -3.71 -3.41
N PRO A 90 -6.77 -2.54 -3.25
CA PRO A 90 -7.65 -1.99 -4.28
C PRO A 90 -6.85 -1.38 -5.45
N ASP A 91 -7.41 -1.47 -6.65
CA ASP A 91 -6.92 -0.78 -7.84
C ASP A 91 -7.37 0.69 -7.80
N ASN A 92 -6.67 1.52 -7.03
CA ASN A 92 -6.98 2.93 -6.81
C ASN A 92 -5.74 3.83 -6.78
N GLY A 93 -4.58 3.30 -7.20
CA GLY A 93 -3.31 4.03 -7.23
C GLY A 93 -2.44 3.83 -5.99
N ILE A 94 -2.88 3.06 -4.97
CA ILE A 94 -2.09 2.79 -3.75
C ILE A 94 -0.69 2.22 -4.04
N PHE A 95 -0.50 1.53 -5.16
CA PHE A 95 0.77 0.94 -5.56
C PHE A 95 1.59 1.80 -6.53
N SER A 96 1.24 3.08 -6.74
CA SER A 96 1.92 3.94 -7.72
C SER A 96 3.43 4.10 -7.47
N TYR A 97 3.86 4.15 -6.20
CA TYR A 97 5.29 4.16 -5.87
C TYR A 97 5.98 2.82 -6.18
N VAL A 98 5.30 1.70 -5.98
CA VAL A 98 5.82 0.36 -6.34
C VAL A 98 6.04 0.29 -7.85
N TYR A 99 5.05 0.69 -8.65
CA TYR A 99 5.17 0.73 -10.12
C TYR A 99 6.30 1.60 -10.62
N HIS A 100 6.66 2.63 -9.88
CA HIS A 100 7.77 3.51 -10.23
C HIS A 100 9.15 2.99 -9.82
N LEU A 101 9.21 2.27 -8.70
CA LEU A 101 10.48 1.81 -8.09
C LEU A 101 10.91 0.44 -8.63
N GLU A 102 9.96 -0.42 -8.98
CA GLU A 102 10.24 -1.77 -9.47
C GLU A 102 10.40 -1.81 -10.99
N LYS A 103 11.40 -2.57 -11.46
CA LYS A 103 11.72 -2.67 -12.89
C LYS A 103 10.75 -3.55 -13.67
N ALA A 104 10.23 -4.57 -13.01
CA ALA A 104 9.29 -5.53 -13.61
C ALA A 104 8.11 -5.72 -12.66
N VAL A 105 6.95 -5.39 -13.14
CA VAL A 105 5.69 -5.47 -12.39
C VAL A 105 4.66 -6.19 -13.26
N ARG A 106 3.97 -7.16 -12.66
CA ARG A 106 2.80 -7.83 -13.24
C ARG A 106 1.62 -7.54 -12.33
N VAL A 107 0.49 -7.18 -12.88
CA VAL A 107 -0.71 -6.85 -12.13
C VAL A 107 -1.84 -7.79 -12.52
N PHE A 108 -2.50 -8.38 -11.54
CA PHE A 108 -3.58 -9.35 -11.74
C PHE A 108 -4.87 -8.80 -11.13
N GLN A 109 -5.92 -8.76 -11.94
CA GLN A 109 -7.27 -8.49 -11.44
C GLN A 109 -7.81 -9.76 -10.80
N VAL A 110 -8.27 -9.65 -9.57
CA VAL A 110 -8.86 -10.79 -8.87
C VAL A 110 -10.32 -10.96 -9.28
N SER A 111 -10.64 -12.13 -9.82
CA SER A 111 -11.99 -12.52 -10.25
C SER A 111 -12.50 -13.81 -9.60
N GLU A 112 -11.61 -14.64 -9.04
CA GLU A 112 -11.95 -15.91 -8.40
C GLU A 112 -12.54 -15.68 -7.01
N THR A 113 -13.86 -15.58 -6.95
CA THR A 113 -14.59 -15.27 -5.70
C THR A 113 -14.72 -16.45 -4.74
N GLU A 114 -14.50 -17.68 -5.22
CA GLU A 114 -14.56 -18.87 -4.37
C GLU A 114 -13.50 -18.90 -3.27
N LEU A 115 -12.40 -18.17 -3.47
CA LEU A 115 -11.32 -18.00 -2.49
C LEU A 115 -11.61 -16.94 -1.44
N PHE A 116 -12.70 -16.19 -1.59
CA PHE A 116 -13.16 -15.20 -0.63
C PHE A 116 -13.98 -15.84 0.49
N ARG A 117 -14.27 -15.08 1.51
CA ARG A 117 -15.22 -15.54 2.52
C ARG A 117 -16.63 -15.60 1.94
N HIS A 118 -17.30 -16.73 2.15
CA HIS A 118 -18.74 -16.82 1.94
C HIS A 118 -19.44 -15.73 2.79
N ASN A 119 -20.32 -14.93 2.21
CA ASN A 119 -20.96 -13.74 2.79
C ASN A 119 -20.01 -12.54 2.97
N SER A 120 -19.27 -12.18 1.90
CA SER A 120 -18.49 -10.94 1.90
C SER A 120 -19.39 -9.73 2.14
N SER A 121 -19.00 -8.90 3.13
CA SER A 121 -19.66 -7.61 3.38
C SER A 121 -19.31 -6.64 2.25
N SER A 122 -20.29 -5.87 1.78
CA SER A 122 -20.03 -4.80 0.81
C SER A 122 -19.20 -3.64 1.37
N THR A 123 -19.00 -3.59 2.68
CA THR A 123 -18.32 -2.49 3.37
C THR A 123 -17.00 -2.88 4.04
N PHE A 124 -16.65 -4.17 4.07
CA PHE A 124 -15.42 -4.62 4.73
C PHE A 124 -14.59 -5.57 3.88
N HIS A 125 -14.23 -5.13 2.66
CA HIS A 125 -13.37 -5.89 1.76
C HIS A 125 -11.96 -6.15 2.31
N GLY A 126 -11.48 -5.32 3.24
CA GLY A 126 -10.23 -5.58 3.98
C GLY A 126 -10.20 -6.98 4.59
N ARG A 127 -11.28 -7.34 5.29
CA ARG A 127 -11.46 -8.64 5.94
C ARG A 127 -11.89 -9.75 4.97
N ASP A 128 -12.84 -9.46 4.06
CA ASP A 128 -13.56 -10.50 3.33
C ASP A 128 -12.92 -10.83 1.97
N VAL A 129 -12.13 -9.91 1.42
CA VAL A 129 -11.46 -10.05 0.11
C VAL A 129 -9.94 -10.04 0.28
N PHE A 130 -9.36 -8.94 0.80
CA PHE A 130 -7.92 -8.75 0.77
C PHE A 130 -7.16 -9.62 1.78
N ALA A 131 -7.71 -9.86 2.97
CA ALA A 131 -7.11 -10.73 3.96
C ALA A 131 -7.01 -12.19 3.48
N PRO A 132 -8.08 -12.81 2.91
CA PRO A 132 -7.98 -14.14 2.31
C PRO A 132 -6.95 -14.22 1.17
N LEU A 133 -6.90 -13.24 0.27
CA LEU A 133 -5.92 -13.20 -0.82
C LEU A 133 -4.49 -13.24 -0.30
N ALA A 134 -4.17 -12.36 0.67
CA ALA A 134 -2.85 -12.34 1.28
C ALA A 134 -2.51 -13.67 1.99
N ALA A 135 -3.49 -14.27 2.66
CA ALA A 135 -3.31 -15.54 3.33
C ALA A 135 -3.03 -16.69 2.34
N TRP A 136 -3.78 -16.78 1.24
CA TRP A 136 -3.58 -17.81 0.21
C TRP A 136 -2.25 -17.66 -0.52
N LEU A 137 -1.84 -16.42 -0.86
CA LEU A 137 -0.50 -16.15 -1.38
C LEU A 137 0.58 -16.61 -0.40
N SER A 138 0.39 -16.40 0.90
CA SER A 138 1.36 -16.84 1.93
C SER A 138 1.44 -18.36 2.08
N LYS A 139 0.47 -19.10 1.56
CA LYS A 139 0.46 -20.57 1.47
C LYS A 139 1.07 -21.09 0.16
N GLY A 140 1.51 -20.19 -0.73
CA GLY A 140 2.19 -20.53 -1.97
C GLY A 140 1.32 -20.57 -3.21
N LEU A 141 0.06 -20.11 -3.16
CA LEU A 141 -0.70 -19.86 -4.38
C LEU A 141 -0.03 -18.72 -5.15
N THR A 142 -0.06 -18.81 -6.48
CA THR A 142 0.49 -17.76 -7.35
C THR A 142 -0.60 -16.79 -7.79
N PRO A 143 -0.26 -15.56 -8.21
CA PRO A 143 -1.24 -14.56 -8.66
C PRO A 143 -2.18 -15.06 -9.76
N GLU A 144 -1.71 -15.93 -10.63
CA GLU A 144 -2.49 -16.54 -11.73
C GLU A 144 -3.66 -17.38 -11.23
N ASN A 145 -3.62 -17.89 -9.99
CA ASN A 145 -4.72 -18.63 -9.39
C ASN A 145 -5.93 -17.75 -9.04
N PHE A 146 -5.76 -16.43 -9.04
CA PHE A 146 -6.80 -15.49 -8.58
C PHE A 146 -7.46 -14.72 -9.72
N GLY A 147 -6.86 -14.71 -10.91
CA GLY A 147 -7.44 -14.03 -12.06
C GLY A 147 -6.44 -13.69 -13.16
N ALA A 148 -6.89 -12.87 -14.10
CA ALA A 148 -6.12 -12.53 -15.29
C ALA A 148 -5.14 -11.38 -15.04
N GLU A 149 -4.02 -11.40 -15.76
CA GLU A 149 -3.09 -10.27 -15.82
C GLU A 149 -3.71 -9.09 -16.58
N ILE A 150 -3.53 -7.88 -16.06
CA ILE A 150 -4.06 -6.63 -16.62
C ILE A 150 -2.96 -5.59 -16.81
N ASN A 151 -3.17 -4.66 -17.75
CA ASN A 151 -2.24 -3.56 -18.04
C ASN A 151 -2.87 -2.16 -17.86
N ASP A 152 -4.17 -2.10 -17.57
CA ASP A 152 -4.97 -0.88 -17.44
C ASP A 152 -5.24 -0.48 -15.98
N TYR A 153 -4.33 -0.87 -15.07
CA TYR A 153 -4.44 -0.56 -13.65
C TYR A 153 -4.21 0.94 -13.35
N ILE A 154 -4.80 1.40 -12.27
CA ILE A 154 -4.75 2.81 -11.87
C ILE A 154 -3.37 3.14 -11.26
N ARG A 155 -2.79 4.23 -11.77
CA ARG A 155 -1.59 4.85 -11.22
C ARG A 155 -1.69 6.37 -11.31
N PHE A 156 -1.20 7.07 -10.31
CA PHE A 156 -1.05 8.52 -10.36
C PHE A 156 0.40 8.92 -10.63
N ASP A 157 0.57 10.10 -11.21
CA ASP A 157 1.90 10.66 -11.43
C ASP A 157 2.53 11.06 -10.10
N LEU A 158 3.80 10.68 -9.93
CA LEU A 158 4.54 11.05 -8.73
C LEU A 158 5.17 12.43 -8.92
N PRO A 159 5.00 13.35 -7.96
CA PRO A 159 5.62 14.66 -8.01
C PRO A 159 7.13 14.57 -8.23
N ARG A 160 7.66 15.34 -9.17
CA ARG A 160 9.09 15.40 -9.47
C ARG A 160 9.61 16.81 -9.23
N PRO A 161 10.71 16.97 -8.50
CA PRO A 161 11.33 18.27 -8.34
C PRO A 161 11.83 18.80 -9.69
N GLN A 162 11.57 20.06 -9.95
CA GLN A 162 12.09 20.79 -11.11
C GLN A 162 13.31 21.61 -10.70
N ILE A 163 14.39 21.47 -11.45
CA ILE A 163 15.64 22.19 -11.21
C ILE A 163 15.87 23.12 -12.39
N SER A 164 15.90 24.42 -12.13
CA SER A 164 16.17 25.45 -13.13
C SER A 164 16.98 26.61 -12.54
N ALA A 165 18.01 27.07 -13.22
CA ALA A 165 18.80 28.25 -12.87
C ALA A 165 19.14 28.42 -11.37
N GLY A 166 19.57 27.35 -10.73
CA GLY A 166 19.92 27.37 -9.29
C GLY A 166 18.75 27.32 -8.31
N LYS A 167 17.51 27.16 -8.80
CA LYS A 167 16.30 27.01 -7.99
C LYS A 167 15.73 25.61 -8.11
N ILE A 168 15.31 25.03 -6.98
CA ILE A 168 14.56 23.76 -6.91
C ILE A 168 13.13 24.11 -6.53
N SER A 169 12.17 23.65 -7.32
CA SER A 169 10.74 23.72 -6.99
C SER A 169 10.14 22.31 -6.96
N GLY A 170 9.25 22.06 -6.02
CA GLY A 170 8.63 20.75 -5.82
C GLY A 170 7.49 20.82 -4.83
N GLU A 171 6.83 19.69 -4.59
CA GLU A 171 5.75 19.54 -3.62
C GLU A 171 6.25 18.83 -2.35
N ILE A 172 5.68 19.21 -1.22
CA ILE A 172 5.84 18.47 0.03
C ILE A 172 4.85 17.30 -0.02
N ILE A 173 5.36 16.08 -0.12
CA ILE A 173 4.54 14.87 -0.23
C ILE A 173 4.28 14.18 1.11
N HIS A 174 5.01 14.55 2.15
CA HIS A 174 4.85 14.00 3.49
C HIS A 174 5.40 14.94 4.54
N CYS A 175 4.63 15.19 5.62
CA CYS A 175 5.07 15.93 6.80
C CYS A 175 4.86 15.08 8.05
N LYS A 176 5.90 14.94 8.84
CA LYS A 176 5.81 14.34 10.18
C LYS A 176 5.87 15.45 11.24
N ILE A 177 4.87 15.51 12.10
CA ILE A 177 4.65 16.62 13.08
C ILE A 177 5.87 16.88 13.98
N ASN A 178 6.79 15.93 14.14
CA ASN A 178 7.90 16.08 15.08
C ASN A 178 9.30 16.06 14.47
N PHE A 179 9.53 15.87 13.18
CA PHE A 179 10.92 15.72 12.73
C PHE A 179 11.29 16.18 11.32
N THR A 180 10.50 16.06 10.27
CA THR A 180 11.05 16.38 8.94
C THR A 180 9.97 16.51 7.87
N CYS A 181 9.97 17.60 7.14
CA CYS A 181 9.37 17.64 5.80
C CYS A 181 10.27 16.81 4.87
N VAL A 182 9.74 15.81 4.18
CA VAL A 182 10.47 15.05 3.17
C VAL A 182 10.09 15.59 1.79
N PRO A 183 10.86 16.55 1.24
CA PRO A 183 10.73 16.88 -0.18
C PRO A 183 11.37 15.74 -0.97
N ARG A 184 10.78 15.33 -2.08
CA ARG A 184 11.39 14.36 -2.99
C ARG A 184 12.52 15.01 -3.79
N VAL A 185 13.69 15.15 -3.16
CA VAL A 185 14.93 15.60 -3.82
C VAL A 185 15.90 14.40 -3.80
N LYS A 186 16.65 14.18 -4.88
CA LYS A 186 17.69 13.15 -4.91
C LYS A 186 18.71 13.37 -3.79
N PRO A 187 19.27 12.33 -3.15
CA PRO A 187 20.05 12.42 -1.90
C PRO A 187 21.37 13.20 -1.96
N ASN A 188 21.76 13.75 -3.09
CA ASN A 188 23.03 14.45 -3.24
C ASN A 188 22.98 15.98 -2.98
N PHE A 189 21.86 16.50 -2.45
CA PHE A 189 21.69 17.94 -2.20
C PHE A 189 21.01 18.22 -0.87
N PHE A 190 21.55 17.78 0.25
CA PHE A 190 21.17 18.30 1.54
C PHE A 190 22.34 18.97 2.24
N ALA A 191 22.49 20.27 2.02
CA ALA A 191 22.97 21.16 3.08
C ALA A 191 21.71 21.50 3.91
N ALA A 192 21.74 21.13 5.19
CA ALA A 192 20.66 21.39 6.14
C ALA A 192 20.55 22.89 6.38
N GLU A 193 19.50 23.51 5.84
CA GLU A 193 18.98 24.77 6.40
C GLU A 193 17.66 24.47 7.09
N SER A 194 17.65 24.70 8.38
CA SER A 194 16.57 24.50 9.32
C SER A 194 15.29 25.19 8.87
N CYS A 195 14.18 24.40 8.78
CA CYS A 195 12.82 24.94 8.78
C CYS A 195 12.51 25.50 10.19
N HIS A 196 12.95 26.73 10.46
CA HIS A 196 12.42 27.55 11.54
C HIS A 196 11.55 28.63 10.91
N ASN A 197 10.30 28.71 11.37
CA ASN A 197 9.24 29.67 11.10
C ASN A 197 8.13 29.22 10.13
N ALA A 198 7.19 28.49 10.70
CA ALA A 198 5.79 28.54 10.31
C ALA A 198 4.89 28.27 11.54
N THR A 199 5.02 29.14 12.55
CA THR A 199 3.99 29.33 13.58
C THR A 199 3.85 30.82 13.79
N SER A 200 2.84 31.40 13.14
CA SER A 200 2.08 32.60 13.51
C SER A 200 1.52 33.30 12.25
N GLN A 201 0.32 32.97 11.91
CA GLN A 201 -0.81 33.90 11.68
C GLN A 201 -2.08 33.07 11.49
#